data_02ba17a1826622aa0f2e095641dc7136
#
_entry.id   02ba17a1826622aa0f2e095641dc7136
#
_cell.length_a   1.000
_cell.length_b   1.000
_cell.length_c   1.000
_cell.angle_alpha   90.00
_cell.angle_beta   90.00
_cell.angle_gamma   90.00
#
_symmetry.space_group_name_H-M   'P 1'
#
loop_
_entity.id
_entity.type
_entity.pdbx_description
1 polymer ?
#
loop_
_entity_poly.entity_id
_entity_poly.type
_entity_poly.pdbx_seq_one_letter_code
_entity_poly.pdbx_strand_id
1 'polypeptide(L)'
;MLYDKLKNYSKSGIYPFHMPGHKRTDITEEGIIPYNIDITEIHDFDNLHSPNGVIDEIQKKAAKLYNAKNAFILINGSTGGILSAIRSMTNQGDKILMARNCHKSVYNSAELFNLNVEYIFPDTDSRYNILTSVSPCDIEDKLTKHNDEIRLVIITSPTYEGVVSDIKSISEICHKHGAKLLVDEAHGAHFPFSDSFPDEALNCGADAAVLSLHKTLPSLTQTALLITNDSELSEILAENLAVFETSSPSYILMSSIEKCLDFCENSKDKFKEYCCNLKTVREKLKNLKYLKIYDKSDTDFDYDIGKIVISTANANISGTKLAEILRNNYQIETEMAYSDYVIAMTSVCDTEKAFDMLSDALISIDSELSKGADTERVPLKNLYTGKNFNACELYKFNKETISFQNSEFRTSAEYIWAYPPGIPLIVPGEIISKELINYIEYLSACKVEIMSTKGGMTDNISVVKKD
;
A
#
# COMPACT_ATOMS: atom_id res chain seq x y z
N MET A 1 -28.42 7.44 7.35
CA MET A 1 -27.49 6.37 7.69
C MET A 1 -26.61 6.79 8.88
N LEU A 2 -25.42 6.20 9.10
CA LEU A 2 -24.63 6.42 10.33
C LEU A 2 -24.28 7.90 10.56
N TYR A 3 -23.77 8.59 9.55
CA TYR A 3 -23.43 10.02 9.63
C TYR A 3 -24.62 10.88 10.10
N ASP A 4 -25.82 10.64 9.56
CA ASP A 4 -27.01 11.39 9.94
C ASP A 4 -27.45 11.05 11.37
N LYS A 5 -27.32 9.78 11.80
CA LYS A 5 -27.54 9.37 13.19
C LYS A 5 -26.58 10.10 14.14
N LEU A 6 -25.28 10.14 13.86
CA LEU A 6 -24.29 10.87 14.66
C LEU A 6 -24.62 12.37 14.74
N LYS A 7 -24.95 12.99 13.61
CA LYS A 7 -25.36 14.40 13.53
C LYS A 7 -26.62 14.69 14.34
N ASN A 8 -27.61 13.80 14.31
CA ASN A 8 -28.84 13.97 15.07
C ASN A 8 -28.59 13.73 16.57
N TYR A 9 -27.80 12.70 16.90
CA TYR A 9 -27.39 12.40 18.26
C TYR A 9 -26.63 13.57 18.92
N SER A 10 -25.73 14.23 18.17
CA SER A 10 -24.99 15.40 18.67
C SER A 10 -25.91 16.57 19.08
N LYS A 11 -27.14 16.62 18.54
CA LYS A 11 -28.14 17.66 18.79
C LYS A 11 -29.27 17.22 19.77
N SER A 12 -29.26 15.96 20.20
CA SER A 12 -30.40 15.37 20.95
C SER A 12 -30.57 15.87 22.37
N GLY A 13 -29.58 16.58 22.93
CA GLY A 13 -29.58 16.97 24.34
C GLY A 13 -29.32 15.83 25.33
N ILE A 14 -29.17 14.60 24.89
CA ILE A 14 -28.81 13.45 25.71
C ILE A 14 -27.41 13.64 26.29
N TYR A 15 -27.27 13.64 27.61
CA TYR A 15 -25.97 13.77 28.24
C TYR A 15 -25.20 12.45 28.23
N PRO A 16 -23.93 12.42 27.79
CA PRO A 16 -23.17 11.19 27.54
C PRO A 16 -22.46 10.66 28.80
N PHE A 17 -23.16 9.94 29.68
CA PHE A 17 -22.52 9.20 30.77
C PHE A 17 -21.77 7.93 30.32
N HIS A 18 -21.55 7.80 29.03
CA HIS A 18 -20.75 6.75 28.39
C HIS A 18 -19.37 7.29 27.89
N MET A 19 -18.50 6.42 27.44
CA MET A 19 -17.27 6.81 26.72
C MET A 19 -17.62 7.45 25.36
N PRO A 20 -16.76 8.31 24.78
CA PRO A 20 -15.42 8.71 25.26
C PRO A 20 -15.42 9.70 26.43
N GLY A 21 -14.25 9.86 27.07
CA GLY A 21 -14.09 10.68 28.29
C GLY A 21 -14.25 12.19 28.08
N HIS A 22 -14.15 12.72 26.87
CA HIS A 22 -14.35 14.14 26.56
C HIS A 22 -15.81 14.59 26.67
N LYS A 23 -16.77 13.66 26.78
CA LYS A 23 -18.22 13.96 26.98
C LYS A 23 -18.79 14.92 25.93
N ARG A 24 -18.31 14.84 24.68
CA ARG A 24 -18.67 15.75 23.57
C ARG A 24 -18.31 17.23 23.81
N THR A 25 -17.42 17.49 24.77
CA THR A 25 -16.93 18.84 25.05
C THR A 25 -15.77 19.16 24.10
N ASP A 26 -15.89 20.25 23.33
CA ASP A 26 -14.76 20.78 22.58
C ASP A 26 -13.82 21.51 23.52
N ILE A 27 -12.70 20.87 23.88
CA ILE A 27 -11.69 21.44 24.79
C ILE A 27 -10.78 22.45 24.08
N THR A 28 -10.85 22.55 22.75
CA THR A 28 -10.04 23.50 21.94
C THR A 28 -10.79 24.80 21.67
N GLU A 29 -12.12 24.80 21.83
CA GLU A 29 -13.03 25.92 21.52
C GLU A 29 -13.03 26.34 20.03
N GLU A 30 -12.32 25.58 19.15
CA GLU A 30 -12.15 25.89 17.72
C GLU A 30 -13.12 25.13 16.81
N GLY A 31 -13.79 24.09 17.31
CA GLY A 31 -14.74 23.25 16.55
C GLY A 31 -14.09 22.38 15.46
N ILE A 32 -12.74 22.28 15.43
CA ILE A 32 -11.99 21.54 14.40
C ILE A 32 -12.05 20.03 14.67
N ILE A 33 -11.92 19.63 15.95
CA ILE A 33 -11.99 18.22 16.35
C ILE A 33 -13.45 17.84 16.56
N PRO A 34 -13.96 16.78 15.91
CA PRO A 34 -15.39 16.48 15.90
C PRO A 34 -15.87 15.75 17.17
N TYR A 35 -15.53 16.26 18.35
CA TYR A 35 -15.93 15.69 19.65
C TYR A 35 -17.43 15.45 19.78
N ASN A 36 -18.27 16.27 19.13
CA ASN A 36 -19.71 16.23 19.20
C ASN A 36 -20.35 14.99 18.57
N ILE A 37 -19.65 14.34 17.64
CA ILE A 37 -20.09 13.13 16.96
C ILE A 37 -19.25 11.90 17.29
N ASP A 38 -18.23 12.03 18.15
CA ASP A 38 -17.40 10.91 18.57
C ASP A 38 -18.08 10.14 19.70
N ILE A 39 -18.33 8.87 19.45
CA ILE A 39 -19.05 7.95 20.33
C ILE A 39 -18.38 6.57 20.33
N THR A 40 -18.86 5.68 21.21
CA THR A 40 -18.59 4.23 21.19
C THR A 40 -19.86 3.46 20.81
N GLU A 41 -19.88 2.14 21.04
CA GLU A 41 -21.01 1.24 20.81
C GLU A 41 -22.14 1.52 21.82
N ILE A 42 -22.97 2.50 21.53
CA ILE A 42 -24.13 2.85 22.32
C ILE A 42 -25.42 2.38 21.64
N HIS A 43 -26.54 2.41 22.38
CA HIS A 43 -27.83 2.02 21.86
C HIS A 43 -28.16 2.68 20.52
N ASP A 44 -28.66 1.91 19.55
CA ASP A 44 -29.01 2.30 18.18
C ASP A 44 -27.82 2.56 17.21
N PHE A 45 -26.57 2.40 17.62
CA PHE A 45 -25.42 2.70 16.76
C PHE A 45 -24.67 1.49 16.19
N ASP A 46 -25.17 0.24 16.48
CA ASP A 46 -24.57 -1.00 16.00
C ASP A 46 -23.18 -1.27 16.61
N ASN A 47 -22.57 -2.42 16.28
CA ASN A 47 -21.26 -2.83 16.76
C ASN A 47 -20.45 -3.39 15.59
N LEU A 48 -19.22 -2.90 15.39
CA LEU A 48 -18.36 -3.29 14.28
C LEU A 48 -18.05 -4.80 14.26
N HIS A 49 -17.86 -5.40 15.44
CA HIS A 49 -17.51 -6.82 15.56
C HIS A 49 -18.71 -7.77 15.57
N SER A 50 -19.93 -7.24 15.54
CA SER A 50 -21.19 -7.99 15.43
C SER A 50 -22.25 -7.14 14.73
N PRO A 51 -22.00 -6.73 13.48
CA PRO A 51 -22.84 -5.79 12.78
C PRO A 51 -24.19 -6.43 12.44
N ASN A 52 -25.29 -5.73 12.80
CA ASN A 52 -26.66 -6.17 12.50
C ASN A 52 -27.60 -5.01 12.18
N GLY A 53 -27.04 -3.81 12.02
CA GLY A 53 -27.78 -2.57 11.77
C GLY A 53 -27.05 -1.69 10.74
N VAL A 54 -26.76 -0.44 11.09
CA VAL A 54 -26.21 0.55 10.17
C VAL A 54 -24.82 0.19 9.67
N ILE A 55 -24.00 -0.49 10.45
CA ILE A 55 -22.66 -0.93 10.02
C ILE A 55 -22.79 -2.08 9.01
N ASP A 56 -23.68 -3.04 9.24
CA ASP A 56 -23.99 -4.12 8.30
C ASP A 56 -24.49 -3.55 6.96
N GLU A 57 -25.34 -2.50 6.98
CA GLU A 57 -25.79 -1.82 5.76
C GLU A 57 -24.63 -1.17 5.00
N ILE A 58 -23.65 -0.57 5.68
CA ILE A 58 -22.44 -0.01 5.07
C ILE A 58 -21.60 -1.11 4.42
N GLN A 59 -21.40 -2.24 5.11
CA GLN A 59 -20.65 -3.39 4.59
C GLN A 59 -21.33 -4.01 3.38
N LYS A 60 -22.64 -4.19 3.39
CA LYS A 60 -23.43 -4.66 2.23
C LYS A 60 -23.33 -3.70 1.05
N LYS A 61 -23.32 -2.39 1.30
CA LYS A 61 -23.12 -1.39 0.27
C LYS A 61 -21.72 -1.47 -0.33
N ALA A 62 -20.69 -1.61 0.50
CA ALA A 62 -19.32 -1.81 0.04
C ALA A 62 -19.21 -3.07 -0.82
N ALA A 63 -19.75 -4.20 -0.36
CA ALA A 63 -19.77 -5.46 -1.10
C ALA A 63 -20.43 -5.29 -2.48
N LYS A 64 -21.58 -4.61 -2.56
CA LYS A 64 -22.26 -4.32 -3.82
C LYS A 64 -21.41 -3.49 -4.78
N LEU A 65 -20.74 -2.43 -4.29
CA LEU A 65 -19.95 -1.52 -5.12
C LEU A 65 -18.69 -2.18 -5.67
N TYR A 66 -18.10 -3.11 -4.92
CA TYR A 66 -16.92 -3.88 -5.31
C TYR A 66 -17.25 -5.26 -5.89
N ASN A 67 -18.52 -5.52 -6.23
CA ASN A 67 -18.96 -6.80 -6.77
C ASN A 67 -18.48 -8.01 -5.94
N ALA A 68 -18.39 -7.84 -4.63
CA ALA A 68 -17.98 -8.84 -3.66
C ALA A 68 -19.20 -9.49 -2.98
N LYS A 69 -19.04 -10.72 -2.49
CA LYS A 69 -20.08 -11.33 -1.62
C LYS A 69 -20.03 -10.74 -0.22
N ASN A 70 -18.83 -10.49 0.29
CA ASN A 70 -18.63 -9.95 1.63
C ASN A 70 -17.59 -8.82 1.59
N ALA A 71 -17.84 -7.77 2.36
CA ALA A 71 -16.92 -6.67 2.59
C ALA A 71 -16.91 -6.32 4.07
N PHE A 72 -15.73 -6.11 4.61
CA PHE A 72 -15.50 -5.64 5.98
C PHE A 72 -14.92 -4.23 5.94
N ILE A 73 -15.51 -3.31 6.68
CA ILE A 73 -14.94 -1.97 6.88
C ILE A 73 -13.82 -2.06 7.91
N LEU A 74 -12.70 -1.41 7.62
CA LEU A 74 -11.51 -1.42 8.44
C LEU A 74 -11.20 -0.01 8.92
N ILE A 75 -10.92 0.11 10.22
CA ILE A 75 -10.57 1.37 10.87
C ILE A 75 -9.16 1.35 11.49
N ASN A 76 -8.46 0.22 11.37
CA ASN A 76 -7.04 0.08 11.71
C ASN A 76 -6.14 0.06 10.44
N GLY A 77 -6.63 0.65 9.35
CA GLY A 77 -5.95 0.70 8.06
C GLY A 77 -5.92 -0.67 7.36
N SER A 78 -5.36 -0.68 6.16
CA SER A 78 -5.06 -1.93 5.45
C SER A 78 -4.14 -2.85 6.25
N THR A 79 -3.35 -2.31 7.18
CA THR A 79 -2.50 -3.10 8.07
C THR A 79 -3.31 -4.10 8.88
N GLY A 80 -4.42 -3.68 9.51
CA GLY A 80 -5.33 -4.57 10.23
C GLY A 80 -5.94 -5.64 9.31
N GLY A 81 -6.36 -5.23 8.11
CA GLY A 81 -6.89 -6.14 7.09
C GLY A 81 -5.89 -7.19 6.62
N ILE A 82 -4.65 -6.80 6.33
CA ILE A 82 -3.57 -7.71 5.91
C ILE A 82 -3.25 -8.73 7.02
N LEU A 83 -3.09 -8.26 8.27
CA LEU A 83 -2.87 -9.16 9.42
C LEU A 83 -4.00 -10.18 9.55
N SER A 84 -5.25 -9.72 9.51
CA SER A 84 -6.43 -10.57 9.63
C SER A 84 -6.54 -11.57 8.46
N ALA A 85 -6.32 -11.12 7.21
CA ALA A 85 -6.39 -11.96 6.04
C ALA A 85 -5.32 -13.07 6.06
N ILE A 86 -4.06 -12.72 6.34
CA ILE A 86 -2.97 -13.71 6.40
C ILE A 86 -3.24 -14.72 7.52
N ARG A 87 -3.67 -14.25 8.71
CA ARG A 87 -4.02 -15.14 9.82
C ARG A 87 -5.19 -16.08 9.49
N SER A 88 -6.15 -15.61 8.72
CA SER A 88 -7.33 -16.40 8.31
C SER A 88 -7.01 -17.46 7.25
N MET A 89 -5.98 -17.24 6.45
CA MET A 89 -5.60 -18.12 5.33
C MET A 89 -4.42 -19.04 5.67
N THR A 90 -3.82 -18.92 6.87
CA THR A 90 -2.64 -19.68 7.25
C THR A 90 -2.70 -20.20 8.68
N ASN A 91 -1.98 -21.30 8.93
CA ASN A 91 -1.68 -21.81 10.26
C ASN A 91 -0.21 -21.55 10.59
N GLN A 92 0.13 -21.63 11.88
CA GLN A 92 1.51 -21.53 12.33
C GLN A 92 2.38 -22.57 11.64
N GLY A 93 3.50 -22.15 11.07
CA GLY A 93 4.44 -23.02 10.37
C GLY A 93 4.13 -23.23 8.88
N ASP A 94 2.99 -22.75 8.38
CA ASP A 94 2.67 -22.84 6.97
C ASP A 94 3.71 -22.10 6.10
N LYS A 95 3.90 -22.60 4.89
CA LYS A 95 4.76 -21.98 3.88
C LYS A 95 3.93 -21.02 3.03
N ILE A 96 4.44 -19.81 2.86
CA ILE A 96 3.84 -18.76 2.03
C ILE A 96 4.82 -18.28 0.96
N LEU A 97 4.30 -17.86 -0.18
CA LEU A 97 5.04 -17.17 -1.23
C LEU A 97 4.60 -15.70 -1.24
N MET A 98 5.50 -14.78 -0.94
CA MET A 98 5.18 -13.37 -0.94
C MET A 98 6.06 -12.56 -1.89
N ALA A 99 5.47 -11.57 -2.55
CA ALA A 99 6.23 -10.64 -3.37
C ALA A 99 7.18 -9.82 -2.51
N ARG A 100 8.45 -9.68 -2.97
CA ARG A 100 9.49 -9.00 -2.19
C ARG A 100 9.26 -7.49 -2.04
N ASN A 101 8.36 -6.92 -2.86
CA ASN A 101 7.88 -5.53 -2.76
C ASN A 101 6.61 -5.38 -1.91
N CYS A 102 6.19 -6.38 -1.17
CA CYS A 102 5.08 -6.25 -0.23
C CYS A 102 5.36 -5.17 0.83
N HIS A 103 4.29 -4.55 1.29
CA HIS A 103 4.34 -3.62 2.41
C HIS A 103 4.78 -4.32 3.70
N LYS A 104 5.43 -3.59 4.61
CA LYS A 104 5.93 -4.13 5.91
C LYS A 104 4.88 -4.89 6.73
N SER A 105 3.58 -4.62 6.57
CA SER A 105 2.51 -5.36 7.25
C SER A 105 2.49 -6.85 6.91
N VAL A 106 2.84 -7.22 5.66
CA VAL A 106 2.94 -8.63 5.25
C VAL A 106 4.12 -9.31 5.94
N TYR A 107 5.27 -8.65 6.02
CA TYR A 107 6.45 -9.14 6.73
C TYR A 107 6.18 -9.29 8.23
N ASN A 108 5.52 -8.30 8.83
CA ASN A 108 5.12 -8.37 10.24
C ASN A 108 4.16 -9.54 10.50
N SER A 109 3.24 -9.81 9.58
CA SER A 109 2.33 -10.97 9.67
C SER A 109 3.09 -12.28 9.63
N ALA A 110 4.05 -12.41 8.70
CA ALA A 110 4.86 -13.61 8.57
C ALA A 110 5.69 -13.90 9.84
N GLU A 111 6.22 -12.85 10.47
CA GLU A 111 6.94 -12.94 11.73
C GLU A 111 6.02 -13.31 12.90
N LEU A 112 4.89 -12.59 13.07
CA LEU A 112 3.92 -12.79 14.15
C LEU A 112 3.30 -14.19 14.13
N PHE A 113 3.02 -14.72 12.93
CA PHE A 113 2.35 -16.02 12.78
C PHE A 113 3.34 -17.18 12.56
N ASN A 114 4.64 -16.90 12.67
CA ASN A 114 5.72 -17.89 12.53
C ASN A 114 5.62 -18.66 11.20
N LEU A 115 5.49 -17.94 10.08
CA LEU A 115 5.35 -18.51 8.75
C LEU A 115 6.70 -18.74 8.08
N ASN A 116 6.77 -19.77 7.24
CA ASN A 116 7.91 -20.06 6.39
C ASN A 116 7.78 -19.29 5.07
N VAL A 117 8.60 -18.25 4.90
CA VAL A 117 8.50 -17.35 3.77
C VAL A 117 9.38 -17.80 2.61
N GLU A 118 8.80 -17.91 1.42
CA GLU A 118 9.50 -17.88 0.14
C GLU A 118 9.24 -16.54 -0.55
N TYR A 119 10.25 -16.03 -1.27
CA TYR A 119 10.11 -14.77 -1.99
C TYR A 119 9.95 -14.97 -3.49
N ILE A 120 9.11 -14.12 -4.07
CA ILE A 120 9.07 -13.87 -5.50
C ILE A 120 9.40 -12.40 -5.75
N PHE A 121 10.21 -12.14 -6.77
CA PHE A 121 10.67 -10.78 -7.07
C PHE A 121 9.86 -10.22 -8.23
N PRO A 122 9.27 -9.02 -8.08
CA PRO A 122 8.71 -8.32 -9.22
C PRO A 122 9.82 -7.97 -10.22
N ASP A 123 9.45 -7.89 -11.48
CA ASP A 123 10.33 -7.39 -12.53
C ASP A 123 10.61 -5.90 -12.34
N THR A 124 11.60 -5.39 -13.06
CA THR A 124 12.00 -3.98 -13.01
C THR A 124 12.06 -3.42 -14.42
N ASP A 125 11.37 -2.32 -14.67
CA ASP A 125 11.59 -1.54 -15.88
C ASP A 125 12.87 -0.72 -15.72
N SER A 126 13.95 -1.15 -16.38
CA SER A 126 15.26 -0.52 -16.28
C SER A 126 15.31 0.88 -16.90
N ARG A 127 14.39 1.24 -17.79
CA ARG A 127 14.30 2.58 -18.40
C ARG A 127 13.91 3.64 -17.37
N TYR A 128 13.05 3.25 -16.42
CA TYR A 128 12.48 4.13 -15.42
C TYR A 128 12.94 3.80 -13.99
N ASN A 129 13.59 2.66 -13.81
CA ASN A 129 14.01 2.10 -12.52
C ASN A 129 12.84 1.93 -11.53
N ILE A 130 11.72 1.42 -12.02
CA ILE A 130 10.52 1.15 -11.23
C ILE A 130 10.25 -0.34 -11.16
N LEU A 131 9.60 -0.75 -10.07
CA LEU A 131 9.10 -2.11 -9.93
C LEU A 131 7.85 -2.29 -10.79
N THR A 132 7.76 -3.45 -11.44
CA THR A 132 6.61 -3.82 -12.26
C THR A 132 5.89 -5.03 -11.69
N SER A 133 5.28 -5.85 -12.52
CA SER A 133 4.50 -7.01 -12.13
C SER A 133 5.35 -8.17 -11.64
N VAL A 134 4.73 -9.07 -10.90
CA VAL A 134 5.24 -10.43 -10.65
C VAL A 134 4.82 -11.32 -11.80
N SER A 135 5.76 -12.10 -12.34
CA SER A 135 5.52 -13.03 -13.44
C SER A 135 4.65 -14.22 -13.02
N PRO A 136 3.53 -14.53 -13.71
CA PRO A 136 2.77 -15.76 -13.46
C PRO A 136 3.62 -17.03 -13.59
N CYS A 137 4.54 -17.09 -14.58
CA CYS A 137 5.43 -18.23 -14.77
C CYS A 137 6.36 -18.44 -13.57
N ASP A 138 6.91 -17.37 -13.01
CA ASP A 138 7.79 -17.47 -11.82
C ASP A 138 7.00 -17.96 -10.59
N ILE A 139 5.72 -17.61 -10.47
CA ILE A 139 4.84 -18.15 -9.42
C ILE A 139 4.61 -19.64 -9.62
N GLU A 140 4.30 -20.09 -10.86
CA GLU A 140 4.09 -21.51 -11.16
C GLU A 140 5.35 -22.34 -10.89
N ASP A 141 6.53 -21.83 -11.27
CA ASP A 141 7.82 -22.47 -10.99
C ASP A 141 8.06 -22.62 -9.49
N LYS A 142 7.75 -21.59 -8.70
CA LYS A 142 7.89 -21.63 -7.23
C LYS A 142 6.92 -22.64 -6.61
N LEU A 143 5.65 -22.63 -6.99
CA LEU A 143 4.65 -23.55 -6.47
C LEU A 143 5.03 -25.00 -6.79
N THR A 144 5.42 -25.28 -8.04
CA THR A 144 5.89 -26.61 -8.47
C THR A 144 7.15 -27.05 -7.71
N LYS A 145 8.14 -26.17 -7.56
CA LYS A 145 9.39 -26.47 -6.83
C LYS A 145 9.14 -26.88 -5.38
N HIS A 146 8.12 -26.33 -4.76
CA HIS A 146 7.75 -26.60 -3.38
C HIS A 146 6.70 -27.71 -3.23
N ASN A 147 6.42 -28.49 -4.29
CA ASN A 147 5.48 -29.63 -4.28
C ASN A 147 4.12 -29.27 -3.67
N ASP A 148 3.57 -28.10 -4.03
CA ASP A 148 2.26 -27.60 -3.57
C ASP A 148 2.15 -27.43 -2.03
N GLU A 149 3.28 -27.28 -1.33
CA GLU A 149 3.29 -27.00 0.12
C GLU A 149 2.96 -25.54 0.46
N ILE A 150 3.01 -24.63 -0.53
CA ILE A 150 2.68 -23.22 -0.34
C ILE A 150 1.16 -23.10 -0.19
N ARG A 151 0.72 -22.52 0.94
CA ARG A 151 -0.69 -22.34 1.27
C ARG A 151 -1.28 -21.03 0.81
N LEU A 152 -0.44 -20.01 0.75
CA LEU A 152 -0.86 -18.64 0.44
C LEU A 152 0.18 -17.96 -0.43
N VAL A 153 -0.28 -17.36 -1.53
CA VAL A 153 0.47 -16.42 -2.34
C VAL A 153 0.00 -15.00 -2.01
N ILE A 154 0.94 -14.06 -1.78
CA ILE A 154 0.63 -12.68 -1.43
C ILE A 154 1.37 -11.76 -2.39
N ILE A 155 0.65 -10.91 -3.09
CA ILE A 155 1.22 -9.92 -4.00
C ILE A 155 0.65 -8.54 -3.73
N THR A 156 1.41 -7.50 -4.08
CA THR A 156 0.96 -6.11 -4.07
C THR A 156 0.63 -5.70 -5.51
N SER A 157 -0.64 -5.41 -5.77
CA SER A 157 -1.12 -4.99 -7.09
C SER A 157 -2.32 -4.05 -6.92
N PRO A 158 -2.26 -2.80 -7.45
CA PRO A 158 -1.11 -2.25 -8.18
C PRO A 158 0.13 -2.06 -7.31
N THR A 159 1.30 -1.98 -7.96
CA THR A 159 2.52 -1.53 -7.29
C THR A 159 2.36 -0.07 -6.86
N TYR A 160 3.30 0.45 -6.08
CA TYR A 160 3.26 1.86 -5.66
C TYR A 160 3.31 2.81 -6.86
N GLU A 161 3.99 2.41 -7.91
CA GLU A 161 4.11 3.13 -9.17
C GLU A 161 2.88 2.99 -10.09
N GLY A 162 1.98 2.04 -9.79
CA GLY A 162 0.70 1.87 -10.50
C GLY A 162 0.65 0.70 -11.49
N VAL A 163 1.69 -0.14 -11.59
CA VAL A 163 1.67 -1.32 -12.46
C VAL A 163 0.82 -2.42 -11.84
N VAL A 164 -0.11 -2.99 -12.62
CA VAL A 164 -1.03 -4.05 -12.18
C VAL A 164 -0.59 -5.39 -12.73
N SER A 165 -0.49 -6.38 -11.86
CA SER A 165 -0.13 -7.76 -12.21
C SER A 165 -1.27 -8.47 -12.94
N ASP A 166 -0.95 -9.50 -13.73
CA ASP A 166 -1.96 -10.41 -14.31
C ASP A 166 -2.56 -11.31 -13.22
N ILE A 167 -3.44 -10.69 -12.41
CA ILE A 167 -4.11 -11.36 -11.27
C ILE A 167 -4.87 -12.59 -11.72
N LYS A 168 -5.49 -12.55 -12.91
CA LYS A 168 -6.29 -13.67 -13.43
C LYS A 168 -5.42 -14.89 -13.63
N SER A 169 -4.34 -14.78 -14.39
CA SER A 169 -3.42 -15.90 -14.61
C SER A 169 -2.79 -16.38 -13.30
N ILE A 170 -2.43 -15.44 -12.41
CA ILE A 170 -1.85 -15.76 -11.10
C ILE A 170 -2.85 -16.54 -10.24
N SER A 171 -4.12 -16.14 -10.20
CA SER A 171 -5.15 -16.83 -9.40
C SER A 171 -5.42 -18.24 -9.93
N GLU A 172 -5.52 -18.41 -11.26
CA GLU A 172 -5.69 -19.72 -11.89
C GLU A 172 -4.53 -20.67 -11.54
N ILE A 173 -3.30 -20.17 -11.56
CA ILE A 173 -2.11 -20.92 -11.16
C ILE A 173 -2.16 -21.28 -9.67
N CYS A 174 -2.43 -20.32 -8.79
CA CYS A 174 -2.53 -20.55 -7.33
C CYS A 174 -3.55 -21.66 -7.03
N HIS A 175 -4.76 -21.55 -7.58
CA HIS A 175 -5.83 -22.53 -7.35
C HIS A 175 -5.52 -23.90 -7.91
N LYS A 176 -4.87 -24.00 -9.07
CA LYS A 176 -4.38 -25.27 -9.64
C LYS A 176 -3.43 -26.01 -8.68
N HIS A 177 -2.62 -25.26 -7.92
CA HIS A 177 -1.68 -25.80 -6.94
C HIS A 177 -2.24 -25.85 -5.50
N GLY A 178 -3.52 -25.55 -5.31
CA GLY A 178 -4.18 -25.58 -4.00
C GLY A 178 -3.78 -24.47 -3.02
N ALA A 179 -3.15 -23.41 -3.54
CA ALA A 179 -2.80 -22.21 -2.78
C ALA A 179 -3.92 -21.14 -2.92
N LYS A 180 -4.13 -20.35 -1.86
CA LYS A 180 -4.97 -19.14 -1.92
C LYS A 180 -4.15 -17.94 -2.42
N LEU A 181 -4.86 -16.95 -2.99
CA LEU A 181 -4.28 -15.69 -3.43
C LEU A 181 -4.85 -14.51 -2.63
N LEU A 182 -4.00 -13.81 -1.89
CA LEU A 182 -4.28 -12.52 -1.24
C LEU A 182 -3.62 -11.39 -2.02
N VAL A 183 -4.41 -10.39 -2.40
CA VAL A 183 -3.89 -9.20 -3.07
C VAL A 183 -3.93 -7.99 -2.11
N ASP A 184 -2.78 -7.41 -1.85
CA ASP A 184 -2.68 -6.07 -1.26
C ASP A 184 -2.96 -5.05 -2.37
N GLU A 185 -4.24 -4.69 -2.50
CA GLU A 185 -4.76 -3.73 -3.48
C GLU A 185 -4.98 -2.35 -2.84
N ALA A 186 -4.15 -2.00 -1.85
CA ALA A 186 -4.28 -0.75 -1.10
C ALA A 186 -4.29 0.50 -1.98
N HIS A 187 -3.71 0.46 -3.17
CA HIS A 187 -3.69 1.57 -4.13
C HIS A 187 -4.74 1.46 -5.23
N GLY A 188 -5.59 0.42 -5.25
CA GLY A 188 -6.59 0.15 -6.29
C GLY A 188 -8.05 0.41 -5.89
N ALA A 189 -8.31 1.03 -4.74
CA ALA A 189 -9.68 1.20 -4.25
C ALA A 189 -10.63 1.96 -5.19
N HIS A 190 -10.12 2.71 -6.16
CA HIS A 190 -10.90 3.48 -7.14
C HIS A 190 -11.20 2.70 -8.43
N PHE A 191 -10.63 1.53 -8.65
CA PHE A 191 -10.73 0.77 -9.90
C PHE A 191 -12.17 0.51 -10.36
N PRO A 192 -13.12 0.09 -9.51
CA PRO A 192 -14.47 -0.24 -9.96
C PRO A 192 -15.29 0.94 -10.49
N PHE A 193 -14.80 2.19 -10.33
CA PHE A 193 -15.62 3.37 -10.59
C PHE A 193 -15.43 3.98 -11.99
N SER A 194 -14.56 3.41 -12.84
CA SER A 194 -14.40 3.79 -14.25
C SER A 194 -13.69 2.73 -15.07
N ASP A 195 -14.18 2.45 -16.26
CA ASP A 195 -13.58 1.53 -17.26
C ASP A 195 -12.19 2.00 -17.77
N SER A 196 -11.72 3.17 -17.35
CA SER A 196 -10.38 3.68 -17.66
C SER A 196 -9.31 3.14 -16.70
N PHE A 197 -9.70 2.48 -15.63
CA PHE A 197 -8.82 1.83 -14.66
C PHE A 197 -8.81 0.32 -14.88
N PRO A 198 -7.80 -0.40 -14.36
CA PRO A 198 -7.75 -1.85 -14.38
C PRO A 198 -8.93 -2.51 -13.64
N ASP A 199 -9.14 -3.80 -13.91
CA ASP A 199 -10.07 -4.60 -13.13
C ASP A 199 -9.54 -4.82 -11.70
N GLU A 200 -10.45 -4.85 -10.72
CA GLU A 200 -10.11 -5.14 -9.33
C GLU A 200 -9.72 -6.62 -9.13
N ALA A 201 -8.87 -6.88 -8.15
CA ALA A 201 -8.27 -8.20 -7.93
C ALA A 201 -9.31 -9.30 -7.67
N LEU A 202 -10.41 -9.01 -6.97
CA LEU A 202 -11.44 -10.00 -6.66
C LEU A 202 -12.19 -10.44 -7.91
N ASN A 203 -12.45 -9.54 -8.87
CA ASN A 203 -13.04 -9.87 -10.16
C ASN A 203 -12.09 -10.69 -11.04
N CYS A 204 -10.79 -10.60 -10.81
CA CYS A 204 -9.76 -11.38 -11.48
C CYS A 204 -9.48 -12.73 -10.80
N GLY A 205 -10.22 -13.07 -9.73
CA GLY A 205 -10.16 -14.39 -9.09
C GLY A 205 -9.33 -14.48 -7.81
N ALA A 206 -8.86 -13.37 -7.24
CA ALA A 206 -8.25 -13.38 -5.91
C ALA A 206 -9.23 -13.91 -4.85
N ASP A 207 -8.75 -14.62 -3.84
CA ASP A 207 -9.58 -15.12 -2.73
C ASP A 207 -9.98 -14.00 -1.78
N ALA A 208 -9.10 -13.02 -1.59
CA ALA A 208 -9.40 -11.77 -0.88
C ALA A 208 -8.51 -10.63 -1.36
N ALA A 209 -9.00 -9.41 -1.19
CA ALA A 209 -8.26 -8.19 -1.47
C ALA A 209 -8.42 -7.16 -0.33
N VAL A 210 -7.36 -6.40 -0.06
CA VAL A 210 -7.36 -5.32 0.94
C VAL A 210 -7.16 -3.99 0.25
N LEU A 211 -8.11 -3.06 0.44
CA LEU A 211 -8.21 -1.78 -0.26
C LEU A 211 -8.09 -0.63 0.74
N SER A 212 -7.20 0.34 0.51
CA SER A 212 -7.15 1.57 1.31
C SER A 212 -8.03 2.64 0.69
N LEU A 213 -9.19 2.90 1.26
CA LEU A 213 -10.09 3.94 0.74
C LEU A 213 -9.44 5.32 0.77
N HIS A 214 -8.74 5.64 1.86
CA HIS A 214 -8.13 6.94 2.08
C HIS A 214 -6.99 7.30 1.12
N LYS A 215 -6.43 6.34 0.35
CA LYS A 215 -5.32 6.61 -0.56
C LYS A 215 -5.80 7.18 -1.89
N THR A 216 -6.89 6.67 -2.43
CA THR A 216 -7.34 7.00 -3.80
C THR A 216 -8.79 7.48 -3.87
N LEU A 217 -9.51 7.45 -2.75
CA LEU A 217 -10.91 7.88 -2.63
C LEU A 217 -11.09 8.87 -1.46
N PRO A 218 -12.18 9.68 -1.45
CA PRO A 218 -12.41 10.72 -0.44
C PRO A 218 -12.86 10.15 0.91
N SER A 219 -11.98 9.47 1.59
CA SER A 219 -12.19 8.96 2.95
C SER A 219 -11.08 9.41 3.90
N LEU A 220 -11.36 9.44 5.19
CA LEU A 220 -10.36 9.83 6.19
C LEU A 220 -9.22 8.81 6.25
N THR A 221 -8.02 9.30 6.55
CA THR A 221 -6.83 8.44 6.75
C THR A 221 -7.15 7.30 7.71
N GLN A 222 -6.59 6.11 7.47
CA GLN A 222 -6.79 4.88 8.23
C GLN A 222 -8.01 4.04 7.79
N THR A 223 -8.90 4.58 6.96
CA THR A 223 -10.06 3.83 6.44
C THR A 223 -9.67 2.88 5.33
N ALA A 224 -10.19 1.66 5.37
CA ALA A 224 -9.92 0.63 4.37
C ALA A 224 -11.09 -0.37 4.26
N LEU A 225 -11.00 -1.30 3.31
CA LEU A 225 -11.89 -2.45 3.15
C LEU A 225 -11.08 -3.74 3.03
N LEU A 226 -11.64 -4.83 3.51
CA LEU A 226 -11.25 -6.20 3.17
C LEU A 226 -12.44 -6.86 2.49
N ILE A 227 -12.24 -7.41 1.29
CA ILE A 227 -13.30 -8.01 0.48
C ILE A 227 -12.97 -9.45 0.12
N THR A 228 -14.01 -10.29 0.01
CA THR A 228 -13.88 -11.69 -0.39
C THR A 228 -15.17 -12.24 -1.04
N ASN A 229 -15.00 -13.22 -1.93
CA ASN A 229 -16.11 -13.99 -2.50
C ASN A 229 -16.29 -15.38 -1.86
N ASP A 230 -15.39 -15.75 -0.94
CA ASP A 230 -15.42 -17.03 -0.22
C ASP A 230 -16.20 -16.87 1.11
N SER A 231 -17.34 -17.56 1.22
CA SER A 231 -18.21 -17.46 2.39
C SER A 231 -17.60 -18.12 3.63
N GLU A 232 -16.86 -19.22 3.47
CA GLU A 232 -16.20 -19.91 4.61
C GLU A 232 -15.04 -19.04 5.11
N LEU A 233 -14.26 -18.47 4.20
CA LEU A 233 -13.19 -17.52 4.56
C LEU A 233 -13.76 -16.29 5.25
N SER A 234 -14.93 -15.81 4.85
CA SER A 234 -15.59 -14.64 5.43
C SER A 234 -15.84 -14.79 6.94
N GLU A 235 -16.27 -15.97 7.40
CA GLU A 235 -16.50 -16.23 8.82
C GLU A 235 -15.18 -16.17 9.60
N ILE A 236 -14.13 -16.80 9.09
CA ILE A 236 -12.80 -16.79 9.71
C ILE A 236 -12.18 -15.39 9.71
N LEU A 237 -12.42 -14.60 8.63
CA LEU A 237 -11.99 -13.20 8.55
C LEU A 237 -12.65 -12.36 9.64
N ALA A 238 -13.96 -12.50 9.87
CA ALA A 238 -14.68 -11.77 10.91
C ALA A 238 -14.10 -12.05 12.30
N GLU A 239 -13.76 -13.31 12.62
CA GLU A 239 -13.12 -13.70 13.88
C GLU A 239 -11.73 -13.03 14.04
N ASN A 240 -10.90 -13.05 13.00
CA ASN A 240 -9.57 -12.47 13.08
C ASN A 240 -9.59 -10.93 13.05
N LEU A 241 -10.55 -10.30 12.39
CA LEU A 241 -10.75 -8.86 12.45
C LEU A 241 -11.06 -8.42 13.87
N ALA A 242 -11.88 -9.17 14.62
CA ALA A 242 -12.16 -8.86 16.02
C ALA A 242 -10.91 -8.96 16.94
N VAL A 243 -9.86 -9.67 16.49
CA VAL A 243 -8.56 -9.73 17.19
C VAL A 243 -7.66 -8.55 16.85
N PHE A 244 -7.60 -8.14 15.57
CA PHE A 244 -6.64 -7.14 15.09
C PHE A 244 -7.18 -5.73 14.97
N GLU A 245 -8.50 -5.55 15.05
CA GLU A 245 -9.11 -4.23 15.16
C GLU A 245 -9.43 -3.88 16.61
N THR A 246 -9.49 -2.58 16.90
CA THR A 246 -9.78 -2.08 18.24
C THR A 246 -11.19 -2.48 18.68
N SER A 247 -11.36 -2.77 19.96
CA SER A 247 -12.67 -3.02 20.58
C SER A 247 -13.51 -1.75 20.78
N SER A 248 -12.93 -0.56 20.54
CA SER A 248 -13.61 0.73 20.58
C SER A 248 -13.44 1.44 19.25
N PRO A 249 -14.18 1.00 18.19
CA PRO A 249 -14.02 1.49 16.84
C PRO A 249 -14.46 2.95 16.71
N SER A 250 -13.72 3.72 15.90
CA SER A 250 -14.08 5.12 15.64
C SER A 250 -15.28 5.23 14.71
N TYR A 251 -16.40 5.72 15.23
CA TYR A 251 -17.60 6.00 14.45
C TYR A 251 -17.41 7.14 13.45
N ILE A 252 -16.45 8.04 13.70
CA ILE A 252 -16.05 9.08 12.75
C ILE A 252 -15.45 8.45 11.50
N LEU A 253 -14.51 7.50 11.67
CA LEU A 253 -13.89 6.78 10.56
C LEU A 253 -14.92 5.95 9.79
N MET A 254 -15.81 5.22 10.49
CA MET A 254 -16.88 4.45 9.86
C MET A 254 -17.86 5.33 9.08
N SER A 255 -18.21 6.51 9.62
CA SER A 255 -19.07 7.47 8.90
C SER A 255 -18.38 8.07 7.69
N SER A 256 -17.05 8.24 7.72
CA SER A 256 -16.26 8.65 6.56
C SER A 256 -16.26 7.59 5.46
N ILE A 257 -16.15 6.31 5.82
CA ILE A 257 -16.30 5.19 4.87
C ILE A 257 -17.69 5.24 4.23
N GLU A 258 -18.76 5.39 5.01
CA GLU A 258 -20.13 5.52 4.49
C GLU A 258 -20.23 6.65 3.46
N LYS A 259 -19.74 7.85 3.80
CA LYS A 259 -19.82 9.01 2.89
C LYS A 259 -18.95 8.84 1.65
N CYS A 260 -17.81 8.18 1.75
CA CYS A 260 -16.98 7.81 0.62
C CYS A 260 -17.74 6.87 -0.35
N LEU A 261 -18.37 5.81 0.17
CA LEU A 261 -19.15 4.88 -0.64
C LEU A 261 -20.39 5.57 -1.26
N ASP A 262 -21.07 6.47 -0.51
CA ASP A 262 -22.15 7.31 -1.03
C ASP A 262 -21.68 8.16 -2.21
N PHE A 263 -20.52 8.79 -2.06
CA PHE A 263 -19.90 9.59 -3.12
C PHE A 263 -19.60 8.74 -4.36
N CYS A 264 -18.95 7.59 -4.18
CA CYS A 264 -18.58 6.71 -5.30
C CYS A 264 -19.80 6.22 -6.07
N GLU A 265 -20.89 5.84 -5.39
CA GLU A 265 -22.14 5.39 -6.02
C GLU A 265 -22.79 6.48 -6.85
N ASN A 266 -22.74 7.75 -6.39
CA ASN A 266 -23.52 8.85 -6.96
C ASN A 266 -22.71 9.80 -7.86
N SER A 267 -21.39 9.60 -8.02
CA SER A 267 -20.50 10.58 -8.68
C SER A 267 -19.85 10.07 -9.96
N LYS A 268 -20.54 9.27 -10.75
CA LYS A 268 -20.00 8.72 -12.02
C LYS A 268 -19.44 9.79 -12.96
N ASP A 269 -20.08 10.97 -13.00
CA ASP A 269 -19.61 12.06 -13.85
C ASP A 269 -18.28 12.66 -13.33
N LYS A 270 -18.04 12.65 -12.01
CA LYS A 270 -16.76 13.07 -11.43
C LYS A 270 -15.63 12.12 -11.81
N PHE A 271 -15.87 10.83 -11.83
CA PHE A 271 -14.87 9.85 -12.29
C PHE A 271 -14.58 10.03 -13.80
N LYS A 272 -15.57 10.32 -14.64
CA LYS A 272 -15.35 10.66 -16.06
C LYS A 272 -14.51 11.92 -16.22
N GLU A 273 -14.84 12.99 -15.48
CA GLU A 273 -14.09 14.25 -15.46
C GLU A 273 -12.63 13.99 -15.06
N TYR A 274 -12.42 13.24 -13.97
CA TYR A 274 -11.10 12.84 -13.50
C TYR A 274 -10.30 12.10 -14.57
N CYS A 275 -10.87 11.08 -15.22
CA CYS A 275 -10.20 10.36 -16.30
C CYS A 275 -9.89 11.24 -17.51
N CYS A 276 -10.75 12.22 -17.85
CA CYS A 276 -10.47 13.21 -18.89
C CYS A 276 -9.27 14.08 -18.51
N ASN A 277 -9.21 14.56 -17.27
CA ASN A 277 -8.10 15.38 -16.79
C ASN A 277 -6.78 14.59 -16.79
N LEU A 278 -6.79 13.31 -16.39
CA LEU A 278 -5.64 12.43 -16.47
C LEU A 278 -5.11 12.26 -17.90
N LYS A 279 -6.00 12.08 -18.87
CA LYS A 279 -5.61 12.00 -20.28
C LYS A 279 -5.02 13.31 -20.78
N THR A 280 -5.63 14.43 -20.41
CA THR A 280 -5.18 15.77 -20.81
C THR A 280 -3.79 16.09 -20.26
N VAL A 281 -3.53 15.85 -18.99
CA VAL A 281 -2.23 16.12 -18.38
C VAL A 281 -1.13 15.23 -18.99
N ARG A 282 -1.42 13.96 -19.25
CA ARG A 282 -0.46 13.04 -19.88
C ARG A 282 -0.12 13.49 -21.31
N GLU A 283 -1.09 13.92 -22.09
CA GLU A 283 -0.84 14.44 -23.44
C GLU A 283 -0.03 15.74 -23.42
N LYS A 284 -0.28 16.66 -22.45
CA LYS A 284 0.55 17.87 -22.26
C LYS A 284 2.00 17.54 -21.95
N LEU A 285 2.23 16.49 -21.14
CA LEU A 285 3.56 16.10 -20.67
C LEU A 285 4.33 15.17 -21.63
N LYS A 286 3.71 14.69 -22.69
CA LYS A 286 4.30 13.74 -23.65
C LYS A 286 5.58 14.24 -24.33
N ASN A 287 5.72 15.55 -24.50
CA ASN A 287 6.84 16.16 -25.22
C ASN A 287 7.97 16.67 -24.31
N LEU A 288 7.98 16.31 -23.02
CA LEU A 288 9.10 16.60 -22.12
C LEU A 288 10.39 16.00 -22.68
N LYS A 289 11.49 16.77 -22.58
CA LYS A 289 12.78 16.36 -23.17
C LYS A 289 13.56 15.43 -22.25
N TYR A 290 13.68 15.82 -21.00
CA TYR A 290 14.55 15.19 -20.00
C TYR A 290 13.76 14.45 -18.93
N LEU A 291 12.63 15.01 -18.48
CA LEU A 291 11.65 14.29 -17.67
C LEU A 291 10.82 13.38 -18.56
N LYS A 292 10.41 12.23 -18.03
CA LYS A 292 9.52 11.29 -18.72
C LYS A 292 8.41 10.85 -17.79
N ILE A 293 7.20 10.76 -18.33
CA ILE A 293 6.05 10.22 -17.63
C ILE A 293 5.90 8.76 -18.00
N TYR A 294 5.86 7.88 -17.00
CA TYR A 294 5.55 6.47 -17.23
C TYR A 294 4.08 6.32 -17.60
N ASP A 295 3.80 5.56 -18.63
CA ASP A 295 2.44 5.41 -19.15
C ASP A 295 2.14 3.95 -19.52
N LYS A 296 0.86 3.64 -19.77
CA LYS A 296 0.38 2.32 -20.24
C LYS A 296 1.13 1.82 -21.47
N SER A 297 1.55 2.72 -22.36
CA SER A 297 2.37 2.37 -23.54
C SER A 297 3.79 1.91 -23.23
N ASP A 298 4.26 2.10 -22.00
CA ASP A 298 5.60 1.69 -21.56
C ASP A 298 5.64 0.27 -21.00
N THR A 299 4.47 -0.35 -20.79
CA THR A 299 4.36 -1.66 -20.14
C THR A 299 3.36 -2.56 -20.89
N ASP A 300 3.63 -3.88 -20.88
CA ASP A 300 2.68 -4.89 -21.35
C ASP A 300 1.60 -5.21 -20.31
N PHE A 301 1.80 -4.79 -19.06
CA PHE A 301 0.88 -4.98 -17.94
C PHE A 301 -0.20 -3.90 -17.89
N ASP A 302 -1.25 -4.12 -17.12
CA ASP A 302 -2.21 -3.07 -16.82
C ASP A 302 -1.59 -1.99 -15.93
N TYR A 303 -2.16 -0.78 -16.01
CA TYR A 303 -1.57 0.38 -15.37
C TYR A 303 -2.63 1.35 -14.84
N ASP A 304 -2.45 1.76 -13.58
CA ASP A 304 -3.26 2.81 -12.96
C ASP A 304 -2.84 4.20 -13.48
N ILE A 305 -3.62 4.75 -14.39
CA ILE A 305 -3.36 6.09 -14.94
C ILE A 305 -3.45 7.21 -13.91
N GLY A 306 -4.03 6.97 -12.73
CA GLY A 306 -4.06 7.89 -11.57
C GLY A 306 -2.69 8.09 -10.93
N LYS A 307 -1.71 7.22 -11.22
CA LYS A 307 -0.32 7.37 -10.77
C LYS A 307 0.48 8.13 -11.82
N ILE A 308 0.85 9.38 -11.55
CA ILE A 308 1.73 10.13 -12.43
C ILE A 308 3.17 9.94 -11.94
N VAL A 309 3.86 8.95 -12.50
CA VAL A 309 5.27 8.66 -12.22
C VAL A 309 6.12 9.51 -13.15
N ILE A 310 6.91 10.41 -12.57
CA ILE A 310 7.75 11.38 -13.26
C ILE A 310 9.20 10.93 -13.12
N SER A 311 9.75 10.33 -14.17
CA SER A 311 11.15 9.86 -14.18
C SER A 311 12.11 11.01 -14.44
N THR A 312 13.19 11.06 -13.66
CA THR A 312 14.36 11.93 -13.84
C THR A 312 15.55 11.21 -14.44
N ALA A 313 15.36 9.98 -14.88
CA ALA A 313 16.40 9.09 -15.38
C ALA A 313 17.28 9.69 -16.47
N ASN A 314 16.73 10.54 -17.31
CA ASN A 314 17.42 11.21 -18.39
C ASN A 314 17.81 12.67 -18.05
N ALA A 315 17.49 13.12 -16.83
CA ALA A 315 17.73 14.48 -16.39
C ALA A 315 18.98 14.59 -15.51
N ASN A 316 19.54 15.78 -15.41
CA ASN A 316 20.71 16.08 -14.58
C ASN A 316 20.35 16.34 -13.09
N ILE A 317 19.18 15.89 -12.65
CA ILE A 317 18.72 15.99 -11.26
C ILE A 317 18.17 14.64 -10.77
N SER A 318 18.20 14.41 -9.44
CA SER A 318 17.52 13.26 -8.84
C SER A 318 16.01 13.50 -8.67
N GLY A 319 15.25 12.44 -8.44
CA GLY A 319 13.83 12.57 -8.09
C GLY A 319 13.61 13.36 -6.81
N THR A 320 14.45 13.16 -5.78
CA THR A 320 14.41 13.94 -4.55
C THR A 320 14.65 15.45 -4.79
N LYS A 321 15.54 15.78 -5.74
CA LYS A 321 15.76 17.18 -6.12
C LYS A 321 14.57 17.75 -6.90
N LEU A 322 13.94 16.97 -7.77
CA LEU A 322 12.72 17.38 -8.47
C LEU A 322 11.60 17.69 -7.45
N ALA A 323 11.38 16.80 -6.47
CA ALA A 323 10.38 17.03 -5.42
C ALA A 323 10.67 18.28 -4.60
N GLU A 324 11.95 18.54 -4.27
CA GLU A 324 12.36 19.78 -3.59
C GLU A 324 12.00 21.03 -4.42
N ILE A 325 12.25 21.03 -5.72
CA ILE A 325 11.92 22.12 -6.64
C ILE A 325 10.40 22.33 -6.73
N LEU A 326 9.64 21.24 -6.90
CA LEU A 326 8.18 21.27 -6.95
C LEU A 326 7.58 21.88 -5.68
N ARG A 327 8.06 21.48 -4.51
CA ARG A 327 7.60 21.99 -3.21
C ARG A 327 7.95 23.47 -3.04
N ASN A 328 9.21 23.84 -3.22
CA ASN A 328 9.71 25.17 -2.84
C ASN A 328 9.31 26.26 -3.85
N ASN A 329 9.30 25.94 -5.15
CA ASN A 329 9.09 26.93 -6.20
C ASN A 329 7.66 26.93 -6.75
N TYR A 330 6.96 25.76 -6.69
CA TYR A 330 5.63 25.60 -7.28
C TYR A 330 4.55 25.23 -6.27
N GLN A 331 4.89 25.06 -4.98
CA GLN A 331 3.96 24.72 -3.90
C GLN A 331 3.22 23.38 -4.17
N ILE A 332 3.91 22.41 -4.80
CA ILE A 332 3.41 21.09 -5.09
C ILE A 332 4.13 20.09 -4.20
N GLU A 333 3.40 19.45 -3.28
CA GLU A 333 3.88 18.32 -2.50
C GLU A 333 3.57 17.01 -3.23
N THR A 334 4.55 16.15 -3.40
CA THR A 334 4.40 14.86 -4.08
C THR A 334 4.29 13.72 -3.08
N GLU A 335 3.68 12.62 -3.48
CA GLU A 335 3.50 11.46 -2.60
C GLU A 335 4.82 10.80 -2.22
N MET A 336 5.73 10.69 -3.19
CA MET A 336 7.00 10.01 -3.03
C MET A 336 8.05 10.61 -3.94
N ALA A 337 9.30 10.66 -3.44
CA ALA A 337 10.48 10.97 -4.23
C ALA A 337 11.57 9.92 -4.00
N TYR A 338 12.02 9.30 -5.07
CA TYR A 338 13.11 8.33 -5.07
C TYR A 338 14.35 8.88 -5.80
N SER A 339 15.40 8.07 -5.95
CA SER A 339 16.61 8.52 -6.65
C SER A 339 16.34 9.01 -8.08
N ASP A 340 15.46 8.30 -8.80
CA ASP A 340 15.30 8.43 -10.25
C ASP A 340 13.89 8.84 -10.67
N TYR A 341 12.96 9.00 -9.76
CA TYR A 341 11.59 9.39 -10.06
C TYR A 341 10.86 10.01 -8.88
N VAL A 342 9.74 10.64 -9.19
CA VAL A 342 8.77 11.19 -8.25
C VAL A 342 7.40 10.63 -8.60
N ILE A 343 6.55 10.42 -7.62
CA ILE A 343 5.15 10.03 -7.82
C ILE A 343 4.24 11.16 -7.35
N ALA A 344 3.43 11.69 -8.27
CA ALA A 344 2.24 12.46 -7.94
C ALA A 344 1.04 11.49 -7.93
N MET A 345 0.47 11.25 -6.76
CA MET A 345 -0.71 10.42 -6.59
C MET A 345 -1.95 11.29 -6.72
N THR A 346 -2.83 10.93 -7.64
CA THR A 346 -4.04 11.70 -7.91
C THR A 346 -5.31 10.96 -7.50
N SER A 347 -6.42 11.67 -7.39
CA SER A 347 -7.71 11.13 -7.02
C SER A 347 -8.86 11.83 -7.75
N VAL A 348 -10.06 11.28 -7.65
CA VAL A 348 -11.29 11.87 -8.19
C VAL A 348 -11.61 13.25 -7.60
N CYS A 349 -10.94 13.67 -6.53
CA CYS A 349 -11.11 14.98 -5.90
C CYS A 349 -10.18 16.05 -6.47
N ASP A 350 -9.23 15.69 -7.33
CA ASP A 350 -8.35 16.67 -7.96
C ASP A 350 -9.10 17.45 -9.04
N THR A 351 -8.81 18.76 -9.09
CA THR A 351 -9.43 19.67 -10.04
C THR A 351 -8.58 19.83 -11.30
N GLU A 352 -9.19 20.25 -12.42
CA GLU A 352 -8.47 20.61 -13.64
C GLU A 352 -7.33 21.59 -13.35
N LYS A 353 -7.58 22.61 -12.49
CA LYS A 353 -6.56 23.57 -12.07
C LYS A 353 -5.35 22.92 -11.40
N ALA A 354 -5.56 21.86 -10.60
CA ALA A 354 -4.45 21.14 -9.96
C ALA A 354 -3.60 20.40 -11.00
N PHE A 355 -4.23 19.78 -12.01
CA PHE A 355 -3.52 19.14 -13.11
C PHE A 355 -2.77 20.15 -14.00
N ASP A 356 -3.35 21.32 -14.26
CA ASP A 356 -2.68 22.40 -14.99
C ASP A 356 -1.45 22.90 -14.21
N MET A 357 -1.59 23.14 -12.91
CA MET A 357 -0.48 23.54 -12.04
C MET A 357 0.67 22.54 -12.09
N LEU A 358 0.39 21.23 -12.02
CA LEU A 358 1.41 20.19 -12.12
C LEU A 358 2.09 20.19 -13.51
N SER A 359 1.29 20.22 -14.59
CA SER A 359 1.83 20.17 -15.94
C SER A 359 2.67 21.39 -16.29
N ASP A 360 2.23 22.59 -15.92
CA ASP A 360 2.96 23.85 -16.18
C ASP A 360 4.29 23.89 -15.40
N ALA A 361 4.28 23.42 -14.14
CA ALA A 361 5.50 23.28 -13.34
C ALA A 361 6.50 22.33 -13.98
N LEU A 362 6.06 21.15 -14.41
CA LEU A 362 6.95 20.16 -15.01
C LEU A 362 7.50 20.62 -16.37
N ILE A 363 6.71 21.28 -17.20
CA ILE A 363 7.16 21.87 -18.48
C ILE A 363 8.20 22.97 -18.23
N SER A 364 7.95 23.84 -17.25
CA SER A 364 8.91 24.91 -16.88
C SER A 364 10.22 24.31 -16.40
N ILE A 365 10.19 23.36 -15.47
CA ILE A 365 11.39 22.69 -14.94
C ILE A 365 12.14 21.98 -16.07
N ASP A 366 11.47 21.20 -16.91
CA ASP A 366 12.10 20.43 -18.00
C ASP A 366 12.87 21.34 -18.96
N SER A 367 12.37 22.58 -19.19
CA SER A 367 13.04 23.57 -20.05
C SER A 367 14.39 24.05 -19.52
N GLU A 368 14.62 23.96 -18.22
CA GLU A 368 15.85 24.37 -17.53
C GLU A 368 16.83 23.20 -17.34
N LEU A 369 16.39 21.96 -17.55
CA LEU A 369 17.22 20.77 -17.37
C LEU A 369 18.16 20.52 -18.56
N SER A 370 19.13 19.66 -18.31
CA SER A 370 20.03 19.10 -19.34
C SER A 370 20.06 17.56 -19.21
N LYS A 371 20.69 16.91 -20.22
CA LYS A 371 20.84 15.45 -20.17
C LYS A 371 21.69 15.04 -18.97
N GLY A 372 21.19 14.07 -18.19
CA GLY A 372 21.92 13.45 -17.09
C GLY A 372 23.02 12.50 -17.55
N ALA A 373 23.86 12.07 -16.64
CA ALA A 373 24.80 10.98 -16.87
C ALA A 373 24.05 9.66 -16.93
N ASP A 374 24.48 8.76 -17.82
CA ASP A 374 23.97 7.39 -17.85
C ASP A 374 24.48 6.69 -16.57
N THR A 375 23.57 6.38 -15.64
CA THR A 375 23.86 5.64 -14.41
C THR A 375 23.39 4.21 -14.56
N GLU A 376 24.28 3.24 -14.30
CA GLU A 376 23.90 1.84 -14.23
C GLU A 376 23.05 1.60 -12.97
N ARG A 377 21.92 0.95 -13.13
CA ARG A 377 20.96 0.71 -12.07
C ARG A 377 20.96 -0.75 -11.68
N VAL A 378 20.88 -1.02 -10.38
CA VAL A 378 20.89 -2.37 -9.83
C VAL A 378 19.44 -2.79 -9.53
N PRO A 379 18.89 -3.79 -10.24
CA PRO A 379 17.58 -4.35 -9.91
C PRO A 379 17.55 -4.90 -8.49
N LEU A 380 16.44 -4.71 -7.77
CA LEU A 380 16.30 -5.19 -6.39
C LEU A 380 16.57 -6.69 -6.22
N LYS A 381 16.23 -7.50 -7.20
CA LYS A 381 16.48 -8.94 -7.18
C LYS A 381 17.99 -9.26 -7.09
N ASN A 382 18.85 -8.39 -7.61
CA ASN A 382 20.30 -8.57 -7.58
C ASN A 382 20.91 -8.16 -6.21
N LEU A 383 20.15 -7.47 -5.37
CA LEU A 383 20.57 -7.12 -4.01
C LEU A 383 20.39 -8.27 -3.03
N TYR A 384 19.52 -9.22 -3.36
CA TYR A 384 19.19 -10.36 -2.52
C TYR A 384 20.12 -11.54 -2.80
N THR A 385 20.85 -11.99 -1.79
CA THR A 385 21.79 -13.11 -1.89
C THR A 385 21.31 -14.37 -1.16
N GLY A 386 20.17 -14.29 -0.48
CA GLY A 386 19.58 -15.40 0.28
C GLY A 386 19.30 -15.04 1.72
N LYS A 387 18.74 -16.00 2.44
CA LYS A 387 18.49 -15.89 3.88
C LYS A 387 19.00 -17.13 4.60
N ASN A 388 19.47 -16.95 5.83
CA ASN A 388 19.87 -18.04 6.70
C ASN A 388 18.71 -18.51 7.59
N PHE A 389 17.79 -17.59 7.91
CA PHE A 389 16.66 -17.83 8.83
C PHE A 389 15.42 -17.07 8.35
N ASN A 390 14.24 -17.50 8.79
CA ASN A 390 13.05 -16.65 8.74
C ASN A 390 13.12 -15.59 9.86
N ALA A 391 12.52 -14.42 9.67
CA ALA A 391 12.56 -13.35 10.65
C ALA A 391 12.05 -13.80 12.03
N CYS A 392 11.02 -14.64 12.06
CA CYS A 392 10.45 -15.22 13.29
C CYS A 392 11.42 -16.10 14.10
N GLU A 393 12.52 -16.57 13.50
CA GLU A 393 13.48 -17.42 14.20
C GLU A 393 14.58 -16.63 14.93
N LEU A 394 14.70 -15.33 14.64
CA LEU A 394 15.83 -14.51 15.14
C LEU A 394 15.84 -14.29 16.64
N TYR A 395 14.75 -14.54 17.35
CA TYR A 395 14.74 -14.52 18.81
C TYR A 395 15.63 -15.60 19.44
N LYS A 396 15.98 -16.66 18.68
CA LYS A 396 16.85 -17.77 19.12
C LYS A 396 18.33 -17.38 19.14
N PHE A 397 18.72 -16.28 18.52
CA PHE A 397 20.10 -15.91 18.28
C PHE A 397 20.52 -14.66 19.06
N ASN A 398 21.76 -14.65 19.55
CA ASN A 398 22.39 -13.43 20.06
C ASN A 398 22.63 -12.44 18.92
N LYS A 399 22.49 -11.16 19.21
CA LYS A 399 22.68 -10.06 18.26
C LYS A 399 23.86 -9.22 18.69
N GLU A 400 24.57 -8.64 17.71
CA GLU A 400 25.59 -7.62 17.92
C GLU A 400 25.40 -6.46 16.96
N THR A 401 25.92 -5.30 17.32
CA THR A 401 25.89 -4.10 16.48
C THR A 401 27.28 -3.88 15.89
N ILE A 402 27.35 -3.76 14.58
CA ILE A 402 28.59 -3.54 13.82
C ILE A 402 28.44 -2.35 12.88
N SER A 403 29.55 -1.82 12.37
CA SER A 403 29.51 -0.83 11.29
C SER A 403 28.83 -1.42 10.06
N PHE A 404 27.92 -0.66 9.45
CA PHE A 404 27.19 -1.08 8.24
C PHE A 404 28.13 -1.42 7.09
N GLN A 405 29.23 -0.69 6.93
CA GLN A 405 30.27 -0.92 5.92
C GLN A 405 30.95 -2.28 6.07
N ASN A 406 31.01 -2.81 7.29
CA ASN A 406 31.67 -4.08 7.62
C ASN A 406 30.66 -5.23 7.75
N SER A 407 29.41 -5.04 7.30
CA SER A 407 28.34 -6.02 7.49
C SER A 407 28.20 -7.04 6.35
N GLU A 408 29.04 -6.97 5.34
CA GLU A 408 29.01 -7.93 4.21
C GLU A 408 29.10 -9.39 4.70
N PHE A 409 28.28 -10.25 4.10
CA PHE A 409 28.09 -11.67 4.46
C PHE A 409 27.63 -11.92 5.92
N ARG A 410 27.18 -10.88 6.62
CA ARG A 410 26.51 -11.04 7.91
C ARG A 410 25.01 -11.24 7.70
N THR A 411 24.39 -11.93 8.65
CA THR A 411 22.92 -12.08 8.67
C THR A 411 22.31 -10.89 9.39
N SER A 412 21.42 -10.15 8.72
CA SER A 412 20.73 -9.04 9.33
C SER A 412 19.86 -9.49 10.52
N ALA A 413 19.83 -8.71 11.57
CA ALA A 413 18.93 -8.87 12.71
C ALA A 413 17.92 -7.71 12.85
N GLU A 414 17.83 -6.87 11.80
CA GLU A 414 16.87 -5.77 11.74
C GLU A 414 16.39 -5.53 10.29
N TYR A 415 15.23 -4.86 10.17
CA TYR A 415 14.76 -4.35 8.89
C TYR A 415 15.46 -3.05 8.55
N ILE A 416 15.75 -2.85 7.26
CA ILE A 416 16.08 -1.57 6.68
C ILE A 416 15.16 -1.36 5.48
N TRP A 417 14.57 -0.18 5.33
CA TRP A 417 13.70 0.18 4.20
C TRP A 417 13.92 1.62 3.76
N ALA A 418 13.62 1.88 2.48
CA ALA A 418 13.47 3.23 1.98
C ALA A 418 12.05 3.73 2.28
N TYR A 419 11.90 5.00 2.68
CA TYR A 419 10.60 5.56 3.01
C TYR A 419 10.38 6.91 2.32
N PRO A 420 9.23 7.11 1.68
CA PRO A 420 8.27 6.11 1.21
C PRO A 420 8.88 5.12 0.20
N PRO A 421 8.27 3.96 -0.13
CA PRO A 421 6.95 3.44 0.29
C PRO A 421 7.00 2.51 1.52
N GLY A 422 8.15 2.28 2.14
CA GLY A 422 8.29 1.36 3.27
C GLY A 422 8.45 -0.10 2.85
N ILE A 423 8.96 -0.34 1.63
CA ILE A 423 9.36 -1.67 1.15
C ILE A 423 10.74 -1.99 1.76
N PRO A 424 10.90 -3.15 2.44
CA PRO A 424 12.18 -3.52 3.02
C PRO A 424 13.27 -3.74 1.96
N LEU A 425 14.41 -3.11 2.12
CA LEU A 425 15.65 -3.36 1.37
C LEU A 425 16.36 -4.59 1.92
N ILE A 426 16.32 -4.79 3.23
CA ILE A 426 16.76 -6.01 3.90
C ILE A 426 15.78 -6.39 5.01
N VAL A 427 15.62 -7.69 5.19
CA VAL A 427 14.73 -8.30 6.18
C VAL A 427 15.59 -9.07 7.20
N PRO A 428 15.20 -9.13 8.48
CA PRO A 428 15.88 -9.96 9.45
C PRO A 428 15.98 -11.42 8.98
N GLY A 429 17.21 -12.00 9.09
CA GLY A 429 17.51 -13.34 8.59
C GLY A 429 18.15 -13.38 7.20
N GLU A 430 18.06 -12.32 6.42
CA GLU A 430 18.71 -12.20 5.10
C GLU A 430 20.21 -11.93 5.23
N ILE A 431 20.96 -12.36 4.22
CA ILE A 431 22.42 -12.15 4.12
C ILE A 431 22.66 -10.79 3.47
N ILE A 432 23.46 -9.97 4.12
CA ILE A 432 23.83 -8.64 3.62
C ILE A 432 24.88 -8.79 2.51
N SER A 433 24.55 -8.31 1.31
CA SER A 433 25.47 -8.32 0.16
C SER A 433 26.25 -6.99 0.07
N LYS A 434 27.37 -7.01 -0.64
CA LYS A 434 28.11 -5.79 -0.95
C LYS A 434 27.31 -4.85 -1.86
N GLU A 435 26.56 -5.42 -2.79
CA GLU A 435 25.67 -4.70 -3.70
C GLU A 435 24.60 -3.93 -2.91
N LEU A 436 24.02 -4.54 -1.88
CA LEU A 436 23.03 -3.88 -1.00
C LEU A 436 23.68 -2.72 -0.23
N ILE A 437 24.88 -2.88 0.31
CA ILE A 437 25.60 -1.82 1.01
C ILE A 437 25.79 -0.63 0.08
N ASN A 438 26.33 -0.88 -1.11
CA ASN A 438 26.59 0.16 -2.12
C ASN A 438 25.27 0.86 -2.55
N TYR A 439 24.19 0.09 -2.69
CA TYR A 439 22.89 0.62 -3.09
C TYR A 439 22.29 1.54 -2.02
N ILE A 440 22.36 1.16 -0.75
CA ILE A 440 21.89 2.00 0.37
C ILE A 440 22.71 3.29 0.47
N GLU A 441 24.03 3.23 0.24
CA GLU A 441 24.87 4.44 0.17
C GLU A 441 24.47 5.37 -0.99
N TYR A 442 24.21 4.78 -2.16
CA TYR A 442 23.72 5.53 -3.31
C TYR A 442 22.38 6.23 -3.01
N LEU A 443 21.42 5.50 -2.43
CA LEU A 443 20.13 6.09 -2.04
C LEU A 443 20.31 7.23 -1.03
N SER A 444 21.18 7.05 -0.04
CA SER A 444 21.49 8.08 0.95
C SER A 444 22.13 9.32 0.33
N ALA A 445 23.05 9.12 -0.63
CA ALA A 445 23.65 10.22 -1.39
C ALA A 445 22.61 10.98 -2.24
N CYS A 446 21.58 10.28 -2.74
CA CYS A 446 20.42 10.86 -3.41
C CYS A 446 19.41 11.50 -2.45
N LYS A 447 19.68 11.53 -1.14
CA LYS A 447 18.77 12.03 -0.08
C LYS A 447 17.44 11.26 0.02
N VAL A 448 17.41 10.00 -0.38
CA VAL A 448 16.29 9.10 -0.07
C VAL A 448 16.35 8.77 1.42
N GLU A 449 15.24 8.87 2.11
CA GLU A 449 15.19 8.57 3.55
C GLU A 449 15.30 7.06 3.78
N ILE A 450 16.34 6.63 4.50
CA ILE A 450 16.56 5.25 4.87
C ILE A 450 16.26 5.09 6.35
N MET A 451 15.37 4.16 6.65
CA MET A 451 14.89 3.85 8.00
C MET A 451 15.30 2.44 8.41
N SER A 452 15.50 2.23 9.68
CA SER A 452 15.70 0.91 10.27
C SER A 452 14.71 0.66 11.41
N THR A 453 14.68 -0.57 11.92
CA THR A 453 13.86 -0.91 13.11
C THR A 453 14.22 -0.06 14.34
N LYS A 454 15.41 0.56 14.35
CA LYS A 454 15.89 1.42 15.44
C LYS A 454 15.68 2.93 15.19
N GLY A 455 15.01 3.28 14.11
CA GLY A 455 14.80 4.67 13.68
C GLY A 455 15.52 4.99 12.37
N GLY A 456 15.99 6.22 12.18
CA GLY A 456 16.79 6.60 11.01
C GLY A 456 18.04 5.74 10.89
N MET A 457 18.49 5.49 9.67
CA MET A 457 19.69 4.70 9.45
C MET A 457 20.90 5.38 10.11
N THR A 458 21.61 4.60 10.94
CA THR A 458 22.90 5.00 11.51
C THR A 458 24.03 4.32 10.74
N ASP A 459 25.26 4.71 11.01
CA ASP A 459 26.47 4.03 10.46
C ASP A 459 26.60 2.57 10.91
N ASN A 460 25.69 2.09 11.72
CA ASN A 460 25.70 0.76 12.33
C ASN A 460 24.44 -0.03 12.00
N ILE A 461 24.58 -1.36 11.98
CA ILE A 461 23.50 -2.32 11.79
C ILE A 461 23.56 -3.41 12.85
N SER A 462 22.39 -3.92 13.26
CA SER A 462 22.25 -5.10 14.08
C SER A 462 22.34 -6.36 13.22
N VAL A 463 23.19 -7.29 13.62
CA VAL A 463 23.39 -8.56 12.92
C VAL A 463 23.39 -9.73 13.92
N VAL A 464 23.12 -10.93 13.41
CA VAL A 464 23.27 -12.15 14.20
C VAL A 464 24.76 -12.30 14.58
N LYS A 465 25.03 -12.52 15.86
CA LYS A 465 26.41 -12.74 16.36
C LYS A 465 26.95 -14.03 15.77
N LYS A 466 28.19 -14.01 15.27
CA LYS A 466 28.90 -15.23 14.92
C LYS A 466 29.37 -15.93 16.21
N ASP A 467 29.12 -17.23 16.30
CA ASP A 467 29.67 -18.09 17.39
C ASP A 467 31.19 -18.15 17.34
#